data_a2d2e4e06c5b60b915ae27419feb1605
#
_entry.id   a2d2e4e06c5b60b915ae27419feb1605
#
_cell.length_a   1.000
_cell.length_b   1.000
_cell.length_c   1.000
_cell.angle_alpha   90.00
_cell.angle_beta   90.00
_cell.angle_gamma   90.00
#
_symmetry.space_group_name_H-M   'P 1'
#
loop_
_entity.id
_entity.type
_entity.pdbx_description
1 polymer ?
#
loop_
_entity_poly.entity_id
_entity_poly.type
_entity_poly.pdbx_seq_one_letter_code
_entity_poly.pdbx_strand_id
1 'polypeptide(L)'
;MPASRCYAQTSPLDTGCLFKLSGRIANDGGHPEMFYPVAKPMQAPAGYDLYTEVRKHDVLLAYPYQSIRPFIRMLLRAGADPNVVSIKMTLYRMASDSQIVGALINAAENGKEVVAMVELRARFDEQNNIDWSKQLQDAGCTVLYGFDDYKVHSKLTLITSRVDGKYRYLT
;
A
#
# COMPACT_ATOMS: atom_id res chain seq x y z
N MET A 1 -36.02 -0.71 -12.25
CA MET A 1 -36.32 0.66 -11.78
C MET A 1 -37.53 1.17 -12.53
N PRO A 2 -38.53 1.81 -11.89
CA PRO A 2 -39.70 2.35 -12.61
C PRO A 2 -39.27 3.42 -13.61
N ALA A 3 -39.87 3.45 -14.80
CA ALA A 3 -39.59 4.44 -15.85
C ALA A 3 -39.78 5.90 -15.37
N SER A 4 -40.68 6.11 -14.39
CA SER A 4 -40.91 7.42 -13.77
C SER A 4 -39.74 7.98 -12.97
N ARG A 5 -38.68 7.16 -12.73
CA ARG A 5 -37.44 7.57 -12.07
C ARG A 5 -36.22 7.66 -13.02
N CYS A 6 -36.52 7.57 -14.33
CA CYS A 6 -35.50 7.71 -15.37
C CYS A 6 -35.62 9.09 -16.01
N TYR A 7 -34.52 9.86 -15.98
CA TYR A 7 -34.43 11.20 -16.55
C TYR A 7 -33.49 11.17 -17.74
N ALA A 8 -33.97 11.61 -18.90
CA ALA A 8 -33.11 11.77 -20.07
C ALA A 8 -32.16 12.96 -19.90
N GLN A 9 -30.89 12.78 -20.20
CA GLN A 9 -29.89 13.84 -20.22
C GLN A 9 -29.35 14.03 -21.63
N THR A 10 -29.23 15.27 -22.05
CA THR A 10 -28.70 15.66 -23.38
C THR A 10 -27.24 16.09 -23.35
N SER A 11 -26.69 16.36 -22.17
CA SER A 11 -25.29 16.72 -21.96
C SER A 11 -24.53 15.61 -21.21
N PRO A 12 -23.19 15.56 -21.31
CA PRO A 12 -22.38 14.64 -20.52
C PRO A 12 -22.70 14.76 -19.03
N LEU A 13 -22.93 13.63 -18.37
CA LEU A 13 -23.22 13.57 -16.94
C LEU A 13 -21.94 13.42 -16.15
N ASP A 14 -21.58 14.42 -15.33
CA ASP A 14 -20.52 14.31 -14.34
C ASP A 14 -21.10 13.74 -13.03
N THR A 15 -20.76 12.50 -12.72
CA THR A 15 -21.14 11.83 -11.47
C THR A 15 -20.10 11.99 -10.37
N GLY A 16 -19.01 12.73 -10.58
CA GLY A 16 -17.95 12.96 -9.60
C GLY A 16 -18.44 13.63 -8.31
N CYS A 17 -19.51 14.45 -8.41
CA CYS A 17 -20.16 15.07 -7.24
C CYS A 17 -20.70 14.03 -6.24
N LEU A 18 -21.04 12.79 -6.68
CA LEU A 18 -21.58 11.74 -5.81
C LEU A 18 -20.57 11.27 -4.76
N PHE A 19 -19.28 11.30 -5.05
CA PHE A 19 -18.23 11.01 -4.04
C PHE A 19 -18.25 12.01 -2.89
N LYS A 20 -18.39 13.31 -3.21
CA LYS A 20 -18.47 14.37 -2.19
C LYS A 20 -19.77 14.28 -1.41
N LEU A 21 -20.88 13.98 -2.07
CA LEU A 21 -22.19 13.82 -1.44
C LEU A 21 -22.16 12.61 -0.48
N SER A 22 -21.70 11.45 -0.96
CA SER A 22 -21.55 10.24 -0.13
C SER A 22 -20.69 10.50 1.11
N GLY A 23 -19.55 11.20 0.96
CA GLY A 23 -18.69 11.57 2.08
C GLY A 23 -19.39 12.49 3.10
N ARG A 24 -20.20 13.45 2.65
CA ARG A 24 -20.97 14.31 3.56
C ARG A 24 -22.02 13.51 4.32
N ILE A 25 -22.82 12.68 3.64
CA ILE A 25 -23.85 11.83 4.27
C ILE A 25 -23.21 10.90 5.31
N ALA A 26 -22.04 10.30 4.99
CA ALA A 26 -21.32 9.44 5.93
C ALA A 26 -20.84 10.20 7.19
N ASN A 27 -20.36 11.45 7.02
CA ASN A 27 -19.88 12.28 8.12
C ASN A 27 -21.02 12.84 9.00
N ASP A 28 -22.19 13.10 8.43
CA ASP A 28 -23.36 13.57 9.17
C ASP A 28 -23.92 12.50 10.13
N GLY A 29 -23.59 11.21 9.91
CA GLY A 29 -23.97 10.11 10.79
C GLY A 29 -25.50 9.84 10.86
N GLY A 30 -26.29 10.61 10.10
CA GLY A 30 -27.76 10.57 10.15
C GLY A 30 -28.39 9.39 9.39
N HIS A 31 -27.60 8.69 8.55
CA HIS A 31 -28.13 7.65 7.65
C HIS A 31 -27.22 6.41 7.61
N PRO A 32 -27.00 5.72 8.75
CA PRO A 32 -26.15 4.54 8.81
C PRO A 32 -26.65 3.40 7.92
N GLU A 33 -27.97 3.32 7.67
CA GLU A 33 -28.62 2.33 6.81
C GLU A 33 -28.23 2.45 5.31
N MET A 34 -27.68 3.59 4.91
CA MET A 34 -27.21 3.83 3.53
C MET A 34 -25.81 3.27 3.28
N PHE A 35 -25.09 2.84 4.31
CA PHE A 35 -23.73 2.37 4.24
C PHE A 35 -23.60 0.94 4.77
N TYR A 36 -22.71 0.18 4.15
CA TYR A 36 -22.33 -1.12 4.69
C TYR A 36 -21.58 -0.94 6.02
N PRO A 37 -21.81 -1.81 7.01
CA PRO A 37 -21.06 -1.77 8.24
C PRO A 37 -19.56 -1.94 7.95
N VAL A 38 -18.73 -1.15 8.64
CA VAL A 38 -17.26 -1.22 8.49
C VAL A 38 -16.79 -2.58 9.00
N ALA A 39 -16.29 -3.41 8.11
CA ALA A 39 -15.69 -4.68 8.49
C ALA A 39 -14.39 -4.42 9.25
N LYS A 40 -14.25 -5.05 10.43
CA LYS A 40 -13.00 -4.99 11.21
C LYS A 40 -12.10 -6.16 10.78
N PRO A 41 -10.88 -5.88 10.26
CA PRO A 41 -9.97 -6.94 9.89
C PRO A 41 -9.62 -7.82 11.09
N MET A 42 -9.54 -9.13 10.87
CA MET A 42 -9.07 -10.09 11.86
C MET A 42 -7.63 -9.75 12.25
N GLN A 43 -7.38 -9.62 13.54
CA GLN A 43 -6.06 -9.33 14.06
C GLN A 43 -5.23 -10.61 14.14
N ALA A 44 -3.92 -10.49 13.94
CA ALA A 44 -3.01 -11.59 14.20
C ALA A 44 -2.97 -11.92 15.70
N PRO A 45 -2.73 -13.18 16.09
CA PRO A 45 -2.56 -13.56 17.48
C PRO A 45 -1.49 -12.73 18.20
N ALA A 46 -1.62 -12.62 19.53
CA ALA A 46 -0.60 -11.96 20.33
C ALA A 46 0.76 -12.67 20.14
N GLY A 47 1.82 -11.89 19.96
CA GLY A 47 3.17 -12.42 19.72
C GLY A 47 3.42 -12.96 18.31
N TYR A 48 2.43 -12.95 17.41
CA TYR A 48 2.65 -13.35 16.03
C TYR A 48 3.62 -12.40 15.31
N ASP A 49 4.67 -12.97 14.74
CA ASP A 49 5.70 -12.26 14.02
C ASP A 49 5.87 -12.81 12.60
N LEU A 50 5.28 -12.11 11.64
CA LEU A 50 5.32 -12.50 10.23
C LEU A 50 6.75 -12.65 9.71
N TYR A 51 7.68 -11.77 10.12
CA TYR A 51 9.08 -11.82 9.68
C TYR A 51 9.78 -13.12 10.07
N THR A 52 9.42 -13.69 11.20
CA THR A 52 9.93 -14.99 11.63
C THR A 52 9.22 -16.13 10.92
N GLU A 53 7.91 -16.04 10.73
CA GLU A 53 7.12 -17.13 10.14
C GLU A 53 7.43 -17.35 8.66
N VAL A 54 7.51 -16.28 7.85
CA VAL A 54 7.84 -16.39 6.40
C VAL A 54 9.24 -16.93 6.12
N ARG A 55 10.11 -16.98 7.14
CA ARG A 55 11.44 -17.59 7.03
C ARG A 55 11.40 -19.11 7.20
N LYS A 56 10.30 -19.65 7.71
CA LYS A 56 10.11 -21.09 7.97
C LYS A 56 9.25 -21.75 6.89
N HIS A 57 8.25 -21.05 6.40
CA HIS A 57 7.28 -21.55 5.42
C HIS A 57 6.55 -20.41 4.75
N ASP A 58 5.88 -20.69 3.63
CA ASP A 58 5.02 -19.75 2.96
C ASP A 58 3.82 -19.38 3.83
N VAL A 59 3.44 -18.09 3.83
CA VAL A 59 2.30 -17.57 4.59
C VAL A 59 1.32 -16.89 3.64
N LEU A 60 0.08 -17.35 3.65
CA LEU A 60 -1.02 -16.72 2.91
C LEU A 60 -1.77 -15.75 3.83
N LEU A 61 -1.92 -14.51 3.39
CA LEU A 61 -2.72 -13.48 4.07
C LEU A 61 -3.79 -12.95 3.12
N ALA A 62 -5.04 -12.96 3.57
CA ALA A 62 -6.18 -12.51 2.79
C ALA A 62 -6.60 -11.08 3.19
N TYR A 63 -6.17 -10.08 2.43
CA TYR A 63 -6.59 -8.69 2.63
C TYR A 63 -7.90 -8.39 1.87
N PRO A 64 -8.79 -7.55 2.40
CA PRO A 64 -8.72 -6.78 3.67
C PRO A 64 -9.28 -7.53 4.89
N TYR A 65 -9.57 -8.83 4.79
CA TYR A 65 -10.18 -9.61 5.88
C TYR A 65 -9.22 -9.84 7.05
N GLN A 66 -7.92 -9.91 6.76
CA GLN A 66 -6.86 -9.94 7.76
C GLN A 66 -6.16 -8.58 7.83
N SER A 67 -5.64 -8.25 9.02
CA SER A 67 -4.95 -6.98 9.25
C SER A 67 -3.63 -6.92 8.48
N ILE A 68 -3.35 -5.78 7.84
CA ILE A 68 -2.07 -5.48 7.19
C ILE A 68 -0.92 -5.23 8.18
N ARG A 69 -1.24 -5.02 9.47
CA ARG A 69 -0.24 -4.68 10.50
C ARG A 69 0.94 -5.66 10.62
N PRO A 70 0.76 -7.00 10.52
CA PRO A 70 1.88 -7.94 10.51
C PRO A 70 2.87 -7.66 9.37
N PHE A 71 2.38 -7.33 8.17
CA PHE A 71 3.23 -6.99 7.03
C PHE A 71 4.01 -5.68 7.26
N ILE A 72 3.35 -4.64 7.78
CA ILE A 72 4.02 -3.37 8.10
C ILE A 72 5.10 -3.59 9.16
N ARG A 73 4.81 -4.36 10.23
CA ARG A 73 5.80 -4.71 11.25
C ARG A 73 6.97 -5.53 10.68
N MET A 74 6.69 -6.41 9.72
CA MET A 74 7.73 -7.16 9.01
C MET A 74 8.68 -6.23 8.27
N LEU A 75 8.17 -5.23 7.55
CA LEU A 75 8.99 -4.23 6.86
C LEU A 75 9.84 -3.39 7.84
N LEU A 76 9.23 -2.90 8.92
CA LEU A 76 9.94 -2.15 9.96
C LEU A 76 11.05 -2.99 10.60
N ARG A 77 10.77 -4.25 10.90
CA ARG A 77 11.75 -5.18 11.46
C ARG A 77 12.88 -5.49 10.47
N ALA A 78 12.54 -5.68 9.20
CA ALA A 78 13.55 -5.86 8.13
C ALA A 78 14.44 -4.62 8.00
N GLY A 79 13.89 -3.41 8.07
CA GLY A 79 14.65 -2.16 8.05
C GLY A 79 15.64 -2.03 9.22
N ALA A 80 15.33 -2.60 10.37
CA ALA A 80 16.17 -2.60 11.57
C ALA A 80 17.16 -3.78 11.65
N ASP A 81 16.95 -4.88 10.90
CA ASP A 81 17.80 -6.08 10.96
C ASP A 81 19.18 -5.80 10.32
N PRO A 82 20.31 -5.91 11.06
CA PRO A 82 21.63 -5.66 10.50
C PRO A 82 22.03 -6.61 9.36
N ASN A 83 21.40 -7.78 9.28
CA ASN A 83 21.65 -8.72 8.19
C ASN A 83 20.91 -8.37 6.90
N VAL A 84 19.88 -7.53 6.94
CA VAL A 84 19.20 -7.06 5.74
C VAL A 84 20.07 -6.05 5.02
N VAL A 85 20.26 -6.28 3.72
CA VAL A 85 21.09 -5.41 2.85
C VAL A 85 20.22 -4.58 1.93
N SER A 86 19.09 -5.11 1.47
CA SER A 86 18.19 -4.35 0.59
C SER A 86 16.72 -4.71 0.75
N ILE A 87 15.84 -3.73 0.45
CA ILE A 87 14.39 -3.89 0.33
C ILE A 87 13.99 -3.31 -1.02
N LYS A 88 13.38 -4.13 -1.88
CA LYS A 88 12.87 -3.70 -3.20
C LYS A 88 11.38 -3.91 -3.26
N MET A 89 10.62 -2.89 -3.66
CA MET A 89 9.16 -2.94 -3.62
C MET A 89 8.53 -2.23 -4.80
N THR A 90 7.44 -2.82 -5.34
CA THR A 90 6.58 -2.13 -6.32
C THR A 90 5.44 -1.44 -5.60
N LEU A 91 5.18 -0.17 -5.95
CA LEU A 91 4.17 0.68 -5.36
C LEU A 91 3.20 1.15 -6.45
N TYR A 92 1.90 0.93 -6.26
CA TYR A 92 0.88 1.32 -7.24
C TYR A 92 0.01 2.46 -6.72
N ARG A 93 -0.70 2.27 -5.63
CA ARG A 93 -1.46 3.29 -4.91
C ARG A 93 -1.04 3.31 -3.46
N MET A 94 -0.72 4.48 -2.97
CA MET A 94 -0.29 4.69 -1.61
C MET A 94 -1.33 5.53 -0.87
N ALA A 95 -1.66 5.15 0.36
CA ALA A 95 -2.51 5.99 1.21
C ALA A 95 -1.79 7.31 1.54
N SER A 96 -2.54 8.36 1.84
CA SER A 96 -1.98 9.67 2.21
C SER A 96 -1.11 9.63 3.48
N ASP A 97 -1.34 8.63 4.34
CA ASP A 97 -0.60 8.36 5.58
C ASP A 97 0.07 6.97 5.53
N SER A 98 0.69 6.61 4.41
CA SER A 98 1.18 5.27 4.14
C SER A 98 2.28 4.83 5.11
N GLN A 99 1.92 3.96 6.05
CA GLN A 99 2.88 3.31 6.97
C GLN A 99 3.90 2.43 6.23
N ILE A 100 3.56 1.93 5.04
CA ILE A 100 4.49 1.16 4.19
C ILE A 100 5.60 2.08 3.68
N VAL A 101 5.25 3.27 3.17
CA VAL A 101 6.25 4.24 2.72
C VAL A 101 7.12 4.69 3.89
N GLY A 102 6.51 4.96 5.05
CA GLY A 102 7.27 5.28 6.27
C GLY A 102 8.26 4.17 6.68
N ALA A 103 7.88 2.90 6.52
CA ALA A 103 8.78 1.78 6.79
C ALA A 103 9.96 1.69 5.79
N LEU A 104 9.73 2.02 4.51
CA LEU A 104 10.78 2.08 3.50
C LEU A 104 11.76 3.24 3.75
N ILE A 105 11.25 4.41 4.11
CA ILE A 105 12.05 5.57 4.51
C ILE A 105 12.94 5.20 5.72
N ASN A 106 12.34 4.64 6.77
CA ASN A 106 13.07 4.19 7.95
C ASN A 106 14.17 3.17 7.61
N ALA A 107 13.90 2.26 6.67
CA ALA A 107 14.91 1.30 6.22
C ALA A 107 16.09 1.99 5.52
N ALA A 108 15.83 2.98 4.66
CA ALA A 108 16.88 3.76 3.99
C ALA A 108 17.71 4.55 4.99
N GLU A 109 17.07 5.21 5.96
CA GLU A 109 17.75 5.94 7.05
C GLU A 109 18.61 5.02 7.92
N ASN A 110 18.22 3.73 8.05
CA ASN A 110 19.04 2.69 8.69
C ASN A 110 20.12 2.09 7.76
N GLY A 111 20.41 2.72 6.64
CA GLY A 111 21.49 2.34 5.72
C GLY A 111 21.20 1.14 4.83
N LYS A 112 19.93 0.76 4.64
CA LYS A 112 19.53 -0.30 3.70
C LYS A 112 19.44 0.27 2.28
N GLU A 113 19.82 -0.52 1.28
CA GLU A 113 19.50 -0.22 -0.11
C GLU A 113 17.99 -0.37 -0.30
N VAL A 114 17.27 0.74 -0.50
CA VAL A 114 15.83 0.70 -0.78
C VAL A 114 15.57 1.11 -2.21
N VAL A 115 14.89 0.22 -2.96
CA VAL A 115 14.47 0.49 -4.34
C VAL A 115 12.95 0.42 -4.41
N ALA A 116 12.31 1.53 -4.72
CA ALA A 116 10.87 1.62 -4.91
C ALA A 116 10.55 1.84 -6.39
N MET A 117 9.80 0.93 -7.00
CA MET A 117 9.26 1.12 -8.34
C MET A 117 7.84 1.65 -8.24
N VAL A 118 7.62 2.89 -8.66
CA VAL A 118 6.36 3.61 -8.50
C VAL A 118 5.62 3.74 -9.83
N GLU A 119 4.32 3.40 -9.85
CA GLU A 119 3.43 3.68 -10.97
C GLU A 119 2.86 5.10 -10.85
N LEU A 120 3.34 6.01 -11.70
CA LEU A 120 2.85 7.40 -11.69
C LEU A 120 1.43 7.55 -12.27
N ARG A 121 1.04 6.68 -13.19
CA ARG A 121 -0.26 6.72 -13.86
C ARG A 121 -1.34 5.95 -13.08
N ALA A 122 -1.27 5.99 -11.75
CA ALA A 122 -2.30 5.43 -10.88
C ALA A 122 -3.51 6.38 -10.88
N ARG A 123 -4.57 6.01 -11.63
CA ARG A 123 -5.75 6.84 -11.85
C ARG A 123 -6.30 7.40 -10.53
N PHE A 124 -6.46 8.72 -10.44
CA PHE A 124 -6.92 9.51 -9.29
C PHE A 124 -5.94 9.66 -8.11
N ASP A 125 -4.74 9.08 -8.19
CA ASP A 125 -3.74 9.15 -7.12
C ASP A 125 -2.38 9.69 -7.62
N GLU A 126 -2.34 10.29 -8.81
CA GLU A 126 -1.12 10.74 -9.47
C GLU A 126 -0.33 11.71 -8.58
N GLN A 127 -0.98 12.74 -8.05
CA GLN A 127 -0.32 13.74 -7.22
C GLN A 127 0.23 13.14 -5.92
N ASN A 128 -0.55 12.29 -5.27
CA ASN A 128 -0.12 11.60 -4.06
C ASN A 128 1.10 10.69 -4.31
N ASN A 129 1.13 10.00 -5.45
CA ASN A 129 2.28 9.17 -5.82
C ASN A 129 3.53 10.00 -6.13
N ILE A 130 3.37 11.20 -6.73
CA ILE A 130 4.48 12.12 -6.95
C ILE A 130 5.06 12.61 -5.62
N ASP A 131 4.21 13.00 -4.69
CA ASP A 131 4.62 13.52 -3.39
C ASP A 131 5.36 12.45 -2.56
N TRP A 132 4.87 11.21 -2.56
CA TRP A 132 5.56 10.08 -1.93
C TRP A 132 6.88 9.73 -2.61
N SER A 133 6.93 9.82 -3.96
CA SER A 133 8.17 9.58 -4.69
C SER A 133 9.28 10.55 -4.29
N LYS A 134 8.94 11.82 -4.10
CA LYS A 134 9.88 12.84 -3.61
C LYS A 134 10.37 12.51 -2.19
N GLN A 135 9.45 12.19 -1.28
CA GLN A 135 9.83 11.84 0.10
C GLN A 135 10.75 10.62 0.16
N LEU A 136 10.48 9.59 -0.66
CA LEU A 136 11.36 8.44 -0.79
C LEU A 136 12.76 8.83 -1.30
N GLN A 137 12.84 9.66 -2.33
CA GLN A 137 14.11 10.16 -2.87
C GLN A 137 14.89 10.98 -1.85
N ASP A 138 14.22 11.89 -1.15
CA ASP A 138 14.81 12.74 -0.11
C ASP A 138 15.39 11.90 1.05
N ALA A 139 14.77 10.74 1.35
CA ALA A 139 15.26 9.78 2.34
C ALA A 139 16.40 8.86 1.81
N GLY A 140 16.84 9.04 0.57
CA GLY A 140 17.93 8.25 -0.02
C GLY A 140 17.47 6.94 -0.69
N CYS A 141 16.16 6.73 -0.89
CA CYS A 141 15.68 5.59 -1.66
C CYS A 141 15.92 5.80 -3.16
N THR A 142 16.25 4.74 -3.87
CA THR A 142 16.22 4.74 -5.33
C THR A 142 14.78 4.59 -5.80
N VAL A 143 14.23 5.61 -6.45
CA VAL A 143 12.90 5.57 -7.03
C VAL A 143 13.00 5.32 -8.54
N LEU A 144 12.36 4.25 -9.00
CA LEU A 144 12.22 3.91 -10.41
C LEU A 144 10.77 4.20 -10.82
N TYR A 145 10.61 4.88 -11.91
CA TYR A 145 9.31 5.05 -12.55
C TYR A 145 9.12 3.97 -13.59
N GLY A 146 7.88 3.54 -13.75
CA GLY A 146 7.54 2.44 -14.65
C GLY A 146 7.91 2.70 -16.12
N PHE A 147 7.52 1.78 -16.99
CA PHE A 147 7.80 1.85 -18.43
C PHE A 147 6.70 2.61 -19.17
N ASP A 148 7.04 3.26 -20.29
CA ASP A 148 6.07 4.04 -21.06
C ASP A 148 4.93 3.18 -21.62
N ASP A 149 5.22 1.96 -22.06
CA ASP A 149 4.27 1.07 -22.70
C ASP A 149 3.58 0.08 -21.75
N TYR A 150 4.04 -0.02 -20.49
CA TYR A 150 3.53 -1.00 -19.53
C TYR A 150 3.21 -0.36 -18.19
N LYS A 151 2.15 -0.85 -17.54
CA LYS A 151 1.85 -0.49 -16.16
C LYS A 151 2.58 -1.39 -15.17
N VAL A 152 3.14 -0.79 -14.14
CA VAL A 152 3.64 -1.51 -12.97
C VAL A 152 2.45 -1.90 -12.10
N HIS A 153 1.85 -3.06 -12.36
CA HIS A 153 0.64 -3.51 -11.67
C HIS A 153 0.87 -4.64 -10.67
N SER A 154 1.97 -5.36 -10.75
CA SER A 154 2.34 -6.36 -9.74
C SER A 154 2.65 -5.68 -8.39
N LYS A 155 2.35 -6.38 -7.29
CA LYS A 155 2.63 -5.94 -5.92
C LYS A 155 3.65 -6.91 -5.35
N LEU A 156 4.93 -6.54 -5.46
CA LEU A 156 6.06 -7.36 -5.07
C LEU A 156 6.86 -6.65 -3.98
N THR A 157 7.34 -7.44 -3.04
CA THR A 157 8.31 -7.01 -2.04
C THR A 157 9.42 -8.05 -1.99
N LEU A 158 10.66 -7.63 -2.19
CA LEU A 158 11.83 -8.47 -2.07
C LEU A 158 12.73 -7.92 -0.96
N ILE A 159 12.93 -8.70 0.09
CA ILE A 159 13.87 -8.41 1.17
C ILE A 159 15.08 -9.32 0.98
N THR A 160 16.27 -8.73 0.83
CA THR A 160 17.52 -9.46 0.71
C THR A 160 18.30 -9.33 1.99
N SER A 161 18.71 -10.45 2.58
CA SER A 161 19.59 -10.49 3.74
C SER A 161 20.86 -11.27 3.42
N ARG A 162 21.94 -10.98 4.17
CA ARG A 162 23.23 -11.68 4.10
C ARG A 162 23.56 -12.28 5.47
N VAL A 163 23.57 -13.60 5.54
CA VAL A 163 23.84 -14.37 6.79
C VAL A 163 24.95 -15.37 6.49
N ASP A 164 25.99 -15.36 7.27
CA ASP A 164 27.18 -16.24 7.09
C ASP A 164 27.77 -16.20 5.68
N GLY A 165 27.81 -14.98 5.10
CA GLY A 165 28.33 -14.75 3.76
C GLY A 165 27.39 -15.14 2.61
N LYS A 166 26.23 -15.75 2.90
CA LYS A 166 25.23 -16.20 1.91
C LYS A 166 24.05 -15.25 1.85
N TYR A 167 23.56 -15.00 0.64
CA TYR A 167 22.33 -14.24 0.45
C TYR A 167 21.09 -15.12 0.67
N ARG A 168 20.09 -14.54 1.32
CA ARG A 168 18.76 -15.11 1.50
C ARG A 168 17.73 -14.12 1.02
N TYR A 169 16.71 -14.62 0.36
CA TYR A 169 15.64 -13.83 -0.24
C TYR A 169 14.32 -14.17 0.40
N LEU A 170 13.50 -13.15 0.59
CA LEU A 170 12.15 -13.24 1.10
C LEU A 170 11.28 -12.38 0.20
N THR A 171 10.27 -13.00 -0.44
CA THR A 171 9.35 -12.34 -1.36
C THR A 171 7.90 -12.54 -0.91
#